data_e3a03ccab4cc9146cad9a420f19ed63c
#
_entry.id   e3a03ccab4cc9146cad9a420f19ed63c
#
_cell.length_a   1.000
_cell.length_b   1.000
_cell.length_c   1.000
_cell.angle_alpha   90.00
_cell.angle_beta   90.00
_cell.angle_gamma   90.00
#
_symmetry.space_group_name_H-M   'P 1'
#
loop_
_entity.id
_entity.type
_entity.pdbx_description
1 polymer ?
#
loop_
_entity_poly.entity_id
_entity_poly.type
_entity_poly.pdbx_seq_one_letter_code
_entity_poly.pdbx_strand_id
1 'polypeptide(L)'
;MKKLSGLVALAALSLALGACGDKKSTEAAAPSAAPAAAPAPAAAPAPAAAPAAAPVAENSVGKSVYGKTCALCHGAGVAGAPKPGDKADWGPRIAQGKETLYKHAIEGYTGSKGMMPARGGGTSLTDDEVKAAVDFMADQSI
;
A
#
# COMPACT_ATOMS: atom_id res chain seq x y z
N MET A 1 38.67 4.56 31.78
CA MET A 1 39.43 3.33 32.05
C MET A 1 38.46 2.18 32.21
N LYS A 2 38.34 1.35 31.24
CA LYS A 2 38.22 -0.14 31.27
C LYS A 2 37.83 -0.62 29.88
N LYS A 3 38.87 -1.12 29.21
CA LYS A 3 38.78 -1.92 27.97
C LYS A 3 38.21 -3.28 28.35
N LEU A 4 37.25 -3.79 27.60
CA LEU A 4 37.05 -5.25 27.49
C LEU A 4 36.90 -5.60 26.00
N SER A 5 38.01 -6.21 25.53
CA SER A 5 38.05 -7.01 24.32
C SER A 5 37.24 -8.29 24.56
N GLY A 6 36.42 -8.66 23.60
CA GLY A 6 35.74 -9.95 23.52
C GLY A 6 35.70 -10.42 22.09
N LEU A 7 36.77 -11.16 21.74
CA LEU A 7 36.92 -11.96 20.53
C LEU A 7 36.15 -13.27 20.72
N VAL A 8 35.73 -13.92 19.64
CA VAL A 8 35.27 -15.33 19.47
C VAL A 8 33.92 -15.37 18.76
N ALA A 9 33.63 -16.09 17.71
CA ALA A 9 34.36 -17.10 16.92
C ALA A 9 33.59 -17.28 15.59
N LEU A 10 34.33 -17.66 14.55
CA LEU A 10 33.82 -18.22 13.30
C LEU A 10 33.09 -19.54 13.58
N ALA A 11 31.96 -19.76 12.93
CA ALA A 11 31.48 -21.10 12.60
C ALA A 11 30.96 -21.09 11.16
N ALA A 12 31.81 -21.58 10.28
CA ALA A 12 31.46 -22.03 8.95
C ALA A 12 30.76 -23.39 9.08
N LEU A 13 29.61 -23.55 8.43
CA LEU A 13 29.06 -24.87 8.17
C LEU A 13 28.61 -24.95 6.73
N SER A 14 29.39 -25.73 6.01
CA SER A 14 29.25 -26.11 4.59
C SER A 14 28.32 -27.31 4.44
N LEU A 15 27.88 -27.52 3.18
CA LEU A 15 27.41 -28.75 2.54
C LEU A 15 25.95 -29.15 2.75
N ALA A 16 25.20 -29.20 1.64
CA ALA A 16 25.02 -30.48 0.92
C ALA A 16 24.40 -30.24 -0.47
N LEU A 17 25.09 -30.75 -1.48
CA LEU A 17 24.60 -31.06 -2.81
C LEU A 17 23.66 -32.26 -2.74
N GLY A 18 22.58 -32.25 -3.53
CA GLY A 18 21.76 -33.42 -3.90
C GLY A 18 21.04 -33.06 -5.17
N ALA A 19 21.57 -33.35 -6.27
CA ALA A 19 21.60 -34.52 -7.13
C ALA A 19 20.25 -34.86 -7.78
N CYS A 20 20.19 -34.57 -9.09
CA CYS A 20 19.66 -35.33 -10.21
C CYS A 20 18.38 -36.21 -10.04
N GLY A 21 17.47 -35.97 -10.94
CA GLY A 21 16.38 -36.92 -11.27
C GLY A 21 15.81 -36.62 -12.64
N ASP A 22 16.59 -37.01 -13.70
CA ASP A 22 16.06 -37.21 -15.05
C ASP A 22 14.97 -38.26 -15.02
N LYS A 23 13.81 -37.94 -15.55
CA LYS A 23 12.94 -38.94 -16.15
C LYS A 23 12.40 -38.47 -17.50
N LYS A 24 13.08 -38.88 -18.50
CA LYS A 24 12.65 -39.04 -19.88
C LYS A 24 11.46 -40.02 -19.93
N SER A 25 10.36 -39.63 -20.52
CA SER A 25 9.36 -40.56 -21.07
C SER A 25 8.62 -39.90 -22.23
N THR A 26 9.02 -40.26 -23.40
CA THR A 26 8.31 -40.89 -24.54
C THR A 26 7.02 -40.17 -24.99
N GLU A 27 7.16 -39.51 -26.09
CA GLU A 27 6.39 -39.41 -27.32
C GLU A 27 5.17 -40.36 -27.45
N ALA A 28 4.00 -39.75 -27.62
CA ALA A 28 2.89 -40.35 -28.39
C ALA A 28 2.11 -39.23 -29.08
N ALA A 29 1.96 -39.45 -30.38
CA ALA A 29 1.46 -38.55 -31.41
C ALA A 29 0.00 -38.11 -31.24
N ALA A 30 -0.30 -37.02 -31.92
CA ALA A 30 -1.52 -36.24 -32.13
C ALA A 30 -2.81 -37.03 -32.46
N PRO A 31 -3.98 -36.36 -32.38
CA PRO A 31 -4.45 -35.64 -33.54
C PRO A 31 -4.93 -34.19 -33.30
N SER A 32 -4.69 -33.45 -34.37
CA SER A 32 -5.20 -32.11 -34.66
C SER A 32 -6.71 -32.00 -34.42
N ALA A 33 -7.10 -31.09 -33.49
CA ALA A 33 -8.44 -30.53 -33.46
C ALA A 33 -8.32 -29.01 -33.59
N ALA A 34 -9.06 -28.45 -34.53
CA ALA A 34 -9.10 -27.07 -34.94
C ALA A 34 -9.34 -26.11 -33.73
N PRO A 35 -8.79 -24.89 -33.75
CA PRO A 35 -9.06 -23.95 -32.69
C PRO A 35 -10.50 -23.45 -32.81
N ALA A 36 -11.30 -23.76 -31.77
CA ALA A 36 -12.56 -23.07 -31.55
C ALA A 36 -12.24 -21.59 -31.24
N ALA A 37 -12.91 -20.69 -31.96
CA ALA A 37 -12.82 -19.27 -31.77
C ALA A 37 -13.01 -18.90 -30.30
N ALA A 38 -12.02 -18.23 -29.71
CA ALA A 38 -12.13 -17.62 -28.39
C ALA A 38 -13.26 -16.56 -28.43
N PRO A 39 -14.15 -16.55 -27.44
CA PRO A 39 -15.08 -15.43 -27.30
C PRO A 39 -14.29 -14.14 -27.04
N ALA A 40 -14.65 -13.08 -27.75
CA ALA A 40 -14.10 -11.77 -27.59
C ALA A 40 -14.17 -11.33 -26.10
N PRO A 41 -13.15 -10.64 -25.58
CA PRO A 41 -13.22 -10.11 -24.23
C PRO A 41 -14.42 -9.16 -24.14
N ALA A 42 -15.33 -9.43 -23.21
CA ALA A 42 -16.37 -8.48 -22.85
C ALA A 42 -15.70 -7.16 -22.46
N ALA A 43 -16.13 -6.09 -23.09
CA ALA A 43 -15.68 -4.74 -22.77
C ALA A 43 -15.80 -4.52 -21.26
N ALA A 44 -14.67 -4.20 -20.62
CA ALA A 44 -14.65 -3.78 -19.24
C ALA A 44 -15.64 -2.59 -19.09
N PRO A 45 -16.47 -2.55 -18.04
CA PRO A 45 -17.27 -1.37 -17.78
C PRO A 45 -16.35 -0.17 -17.63
N ALA A 46 -16.66 0.89 -18.36
CA ALA A 46 -15.98 2.16 -18.25
C ALA A 46 -15.94 2.58 -16.76
N PRO A 47 -14.82 3.15 -16.28
CA PRO A 47 -14.75 3.65 -14.92
C PRO A 47 -15.94 4.61 -14.71
N ALA A 48 -16.78 4.32 -13.72
CA ALA A 48 -17.81 5.26 -13.32
C ALA A 48 -17.12 6.60 -13.02
N ALA A 49 -17.59 7.65 -13.65
CA ALA A 49 -17.07 9.00 -13.43
C ALA A 49 -17.04 9.24 -11.92
N ALA A 50 -15.85 9.57 -11.43
CA ALA A 50 -15.67 9.96 -10.05
C ALA A 50 -16.69 11.08 -9.73
N PRO A 51 -17.36 11.04 -8.57
CA PRO A 51 -18.21 12.14 -8.17
C PRO A 51 -17.37 13.42 -8.22
N ALA A 52 -17.86 14.40 -8.97
CA ALA A 52 -17.24 15.72 -9.03
C ALA A 52 -17.04 16.21 -7.60
N ALA A 53 -15.82 16.64 -7.28
CA ALA A 53 -15.48 17.20 -6.00
C ALA A 53 -16.54 18.26 -5.64
N ALA A 54 -17.31 17.99 -4.61
CA ALA A 54 -18.17 19.02 -4.02
C ALA A 54 -17.25 20.18 -3.59
N PRO A 55 -17.69 21.44 -3.77
CA PRO A 55 -16.90 22.58 -3.32
C PRO A 55 -16.55 22.37 -1.86
N VAL A 56 -15.32 22.66 -1.50
CA VAL A 56 -14.72 22.53 -0.17
C VAL A 56 -15.53 23.29 0.91
N ALA A 57 -16.75 22.82 1.17
CA ALA A 57 -17.38 23.07 2.46
C ALA A 57 -16.39 22.51 3.47
N GLU A 58 -15.96 23.36 4.41
CA GLU A 58 -14.92 23.02 5.39
C GLU A 58 -15.12 21.57 5.85
N ASN A 59 -14.18 20.71 5.50
CA ASN A 59 -14.22 19.31 5.92
C ASN A 59 -13.95 19.24 7.43
N SER A 60 -14.93 19.73 8.20
CA SER A 60 -14.83 19.85 9.66
C SER A 60 -14.67 18.49 10.34
N VAL A 61 -15.30 17.46 9.76
CA VAL A 61 -15.16 16.07 10.23
C VAL A 61 -13.73 15.61 10.00
N GLY A 62 -13.22 15.75 8.79
CA GLY A 62 -11.85 15.36 8.45
C GLY A 62 -10.80 16.10 9.28
N LYS A 63 -10.97 17.41 9.47
CA LYS A 63 -10.12 18.22 10.33
C LYS A 63 -10.13 17.74 11.79
N SER A 64 -11.31 17.42 12.32
CA SER A 64 -11.46 16.91 13.69
C SER A 64 -10.79 15.55 13.87
N VAL A 65 -11.04 14.61 12.96
CA VAL A 65 -10.43 13.27 12.99
C VAL A 65 -8.91 13.36 12.81
N TYR A 66 -8.46 14.17 11.85
CA TYR A 66 -7.03 14.44 11.66
C TYR A 66 -6.39 14.91 12.97
N GLY A 67 -6.95 15.94 13.59
CA GLY A 67 -6.36 16.52 14.81
C GLY A 67 -6.31 15.57 16.00
N LYS A 68 -7.29 14.68 16.12
CA LYS A 68 -7.38 13.73 17.25
C LYS A 68 -6.55 12.47 17.08
N THR A 69 -6.38 12.00 15.84
CA THR A 69 -5.78 10.69 15.57
C THR A 69 -4.60 10.79 14.61
N CYS A 70 -4.81 11.32 13.42
CA CYS A 70 -3.83 11.23 12.34
C CYS A 70 -2.61 12.15 12.56
N ALA A 71 -2.84 13.31 13.20
CA ALA A 71 -1.79 14.31 13.44
C ALA A 71 -0.66 13.82 14.34
N LEU A 72 -0.89 12.76 15.13
CA LEU A 72 0.15 12.14 15.97
C LEU A 72 1.37 11.72 15.14
N CYS A 73 1.13 11.19 13.96
CA CYS A 73 2.20 10.81 13.03
C CYS A 73 2.34 11.82 11.88
N HIS A 74 1.24 12.17 11.22
CA HIS A 74 1.26 13.02 10.03
C HIS A 74 1.54 14.49 10.31
N GLY A 75 1.33 14.98 11.52
CA GLY A 75 1.64 16.36 11.87
C GLY A 75 3.14 16.64 11.91
N ALA A 76 3.92 15.74 12.50
CA ALA A 76 5.37 15.86 12.66
C ALA A 76 6.18 15.02 11.65
N GLY A 77 5.54 14.17 10.84
CA GLY A 77 6.22 13.27 9.91
C GLY A 77 6.88 12.08 10.60
N VAL A 78 6.31 11.61 11.71
CA VAL A 78 6.84 10.49 12.48
C VAL A 78 6.89 9.23 11.62
N ALA A 79 8.00 8.49 11.71
CA ALA A 79 8.22 7.25 10.99
C ALA A 79 7.97 7.35 9.46
N GLY A 80 8.27 8.52 8.86
CA GLY A 80 8.11 8.75 7.44
C GLY A 80 6.66 9.02 6.98
N ALA A 81 5.74 9.31 7.92
CA ALA A 81 4.38 9.70 7.58
C ALA A 81 4.36 11.01 6.77
N PRO A 82 3.67 11.07 5.62
CA PRO A 82 3.61 12.29 4.81
C PRO A 82 2.85 13.40 5.53
N LYS A 83 3.47 14.57 5.63
CA LYS A 83 2.84 15.73 6.28
C LYS A 83 1.85 16.41 5.34
N PRO A 84 0.66 16.81 5.81
CA PRO A 84 -0.23 17.66 5.03
C PRO A 84 0.51 18.94 4.57
N GLY A 85 0.29 19.33 3.31
CA GLY A 85 0.98 20.44 2.66
C GLY A 85 2.30 20.08 1.98
N ASP A 86 2.85 18.90 2.20
CA ASP A 86 4.04 18.42 1.50
C ASP A 86 3.66 17.84 0.12
N LYS A 87 3.65 18.72 -0.88
CA LYS A 87 3.28 18.36 -2.26
C LYS A 87 4.20 17.30 -2.87
N ALA A 88 5.47 17.26 -2.49
CA ALA A 88 6.42 16.29 -3.01
C ALA A 88 6.10 14.88 -2.52
N ASP A 89 5.71 14.75 -1.26
CA ASP A 89 5.30 13.47 -0.68
C ASP A 89 3.88 13.07 -1.09
N TRP A 90 2.96 14.03 -1.15
CA TRP A 90 1.55 13.75 -1.45
C TRP A 90 1.27 13.59 -2.94
N GLY A 91 1.97 14.29 -3.82
CA GLY A 91 1.72 14.24 -5.27
C GLY A 91 1.67 12.82 -5.83
N PRO A 92 2.71 11.99 -5.64
CA PRO A 92 2.71 10.60 -6.10
C PRO A 92 1.61 9.73 -5.47
N ARG A 93 1.18 10.06 -4.25
CA ARG A 93 0.08 9.34 -3.56
C ARG A 93 -1.26 9.72 -4.15
N ILE A 94 -1.53 11.01 -4.31
CA ILE A 94 -2.76 11.54 -4.90
C ILE A 94 -2.93 11.03 -6.34
N ALA A 95 -1.84 10.91 -7.09
CA ALA A 95 -1.86 10.36 -8.44
C ALA A 95 -2.35 8.90 -8.53
N GLN A 96 -2.31 8.14 -7.44
CA GLN A 96 -2.87 6.78 -7.36
C GLN A 96 -4.40 6.77 -7.26
N GLY A 97 -5.03 7.93 -7.05
CA GLY A 97 -6.46 8.08 -6.87
C GLY A 97 -6.91 7.96 -5.41
N LYS A 98 -8.01 8.65 -5.11
CA LYS A 98 -8.56 8.71 -3.74
C LYS A 98 -8.93 7.35 -3.17
N GLU A 99 -9.48 6.45 -3.97
CA GLU A 99 -9.85 5.10 -3.52
C GLU A 99 -8.66 4.32 -2.97
N THR A 100 -7.49 4.45 -3.60
CA THR A 100 -6.25 3.84 -3.12
C THR A 100 -5.83 4.43 -1.78
N LEU A 101 -5.92 5.75 -1.63
CA LEU A 101 -5.62 6.43 -0.38
C LEU A 101 -6.54 5.99 0.75
N TYR A 102 -7.84 5.90 0.48
CA TYR A 102 -8.83 5.44 1.45
C TYR A 102 -8.56 4.01 1.90
N LYS A 103 -8.31 3.12 0.94
CA LYS A 103 -7.97 1.73 1.24
C LYS A 103 -6.76 1.64 2.17
N HIS A 104 -5.67 2.33 1.83
CA HIS A 104 -4.46 2.34 2.64
C HIS A 104 -4.70 2.90 4.05
N ALA A 105 -5.53 3.91 4.19
CA ALA A 105 -5.84 4.48 5.49
C ALA A 105 -6.76 3.59 6.33
N ILE A 106 -7.73 2.92 5.71
CA ILE A 106 -8.69 2.05 6.40
C ILE A 106 -8.04 0.71 6.80
N GLU A 107 -7.34 0.08 5.87
CA GLU A 107 -6.76 -1.26 6.07
C GLU A 107 -5.36 -1.23 6.70
N GLY A 108 -4.72 -0.07 6.67
CA GLY A 108 -3.30 0.08 6.98
C GLY A 108 -2.42 -0.10 5.75
N TYR A 109 -1.19 0.38 5.84
CA TYR A 109 -0.26 0.34 4.73
C TYR A 109 1.18 0.18 5.21
N THR A 110 1.93 -0.70 4.58
CA THR A 110 3.38 -0.81 4.77
C THR A 110 4.09 -0.47 3.46
N GLY A 111 4.93 0.53 3.50
CA GLY A 111 5.70 1.00 2.34
C GLY A 111 7.16 1.29 2.67
N SER A 112 7.89 1.81 1.70
CA SER A 112 9.32 2.12 1.83
C SER A 112 9.65 3.15 2.92
N LYS A 113 8.69 3.99 3.28
CA LYS A 113 8.86 5.03 4.30
C LYS A 113 8.43 4.60 5.71
N GLY A 114 7.81 3.44 5.85
CA GLY A 114 7.34 2.93 7.13
C GLY A 114 5.98 2.26 7.06
N MET A 115 5.39 2.07 8.23
CA MET A 115 4.10 1.40 8.38
C MET A 115 3.07 2.38 8.96
N MET A 116 1.91 2.42 8.33
CA MET A 116 0.71 3.07 8.85
C MET A 116 -0.26 1.99 9.35
N PRO A 117 -0.65 1.99 10.62
CA PRO A 117 -1.64 1.04 11.11
C PRO A 117 -3.03 1.35 10.54
N ALA A 118 -3.89 0.34 10.50
CA ALA A 118 -5.28 0.51 10.07
C ALA A 118 -5.95 1.65 10.85
N ARG A 119 -6.65 2.52 10.12
CA ARG A 119 -7.34 3.72 10.65
C ARG A 119 -6.43 4.66 11.46
N GLY A 120 -5.09 4.60 11.20
CA GLY A 120 -4.12 5.35 12.00
C GLY A 120 -4.07 4.94 13.47
N GLY A 121 -4.54 3.74 13.81
CA GLY A 121 -4.70 3.24 15.17
C GLY A 121 -6.03 3.61 15.85
N GLY A 122 -6.87 4.40 15.20
CA GLY A 122 -8.19 4.78 15.69
C GLY A 122 -9.25 3.71 15.43
N THR A 123 -9.28 2.65 16.21
CA THR A 123 -10.13 1.45 15.99
C THR A 123 -11.62 1.73 16.01
N SER A 124 -12.05 2.82 16.63
CA SER A 124 -13.46 3.24 16.70
C SER A 124 -13.90 4.14 15.54
N LEU A 125 -12.98 4.58 14.68
CA LEU A 125 -13.32 5.42 13.53
C LEU A 125 -14.08 4.63 12.48
N THR A 126 -15.13 5.22 11.94
CA THR A 126 -15.84 4.70 10.78
C THR A 126 -15.03 4.93 9.49
N ASP A 127 -15.37 4.19 8.44
CA ASP A 127 -14.72 4.38 7.13
C ASP A 127 -14.90 5.81 6.60
N ASP A 128 -16.08 6.39 6.79
CA ASP A 128 -16.37 7.75 6.31
C ASP A 128 -15.57 8.81 7.07
N GLU A 129 -15.38 8.63 8.38
CA GLU A 129 -14.51 9.51 9.17
C GLU A 129 -13.04 9.43 8.72
N VAL A 130 -12.56 8.21 8.43
CA VAL A 130 -11.20 8.01 7.90
C VAL A 130 -11.07 8.65 6.52
N LYS A 131 -12.03 8.44 5.61
CA LYS A 131 -12.04 9.07 4.28
C LYS A 131 -12.03 10.59 4.37
N ALA A 132 -12.87 11.16 5.24
CA ALA A 132 -12.90 12.59 5.47
C ALA A 132 -11.52 13.13 5.94
N ALA A 133 -10.84 12.41 6.82
CA ALA A 133 -9.49 12.80 7.26
C ALA A 133 -8.45 12.69 6.16
N VAL A 134 -8.54 11.68 5.30
CA VAL A 134 -7.68 11.54 4.11
C VAL A 134 -7.89 12.71 3.15
N ASP A 135 -9.15 13.06 2.86
CA ASP A 135 -9.48 14.21 2.02
C ASP A 135 -8.91 15.50 2.61
N PHE A 136 -9.09 15.72 3.91
CA PHE A 136 -8.54 16.89 4.59
C PHE A 136 -7.02 17.01 4.42
N MET A 137 -6.28 15.91 4.52
CA MET A 137 -4.82 15.92 4.34
C MET A 137 -4.42 16.10 2.88
N ALA A 138 -5.10 15.41 1.95
CA ALA A 138 -4.81 15.46 0.53
C ALA A 138 -5.10 16.86 -0.05
N ASP A 139 -6.21 17.47 0.29
CA ASP A 139 -6.64 18.78 -0.22
C ASP A 139 -5.67 19.91 0.19
N GLN A 140 -4.98 19.78 1.32
CA GLN A 140 -3.91 20.71 1.72
C GLN A 140 -2.62 20.53 0.92
N SER A 141 -2.53 19.46 0.12
CA SER A 141 -1.29 19.02 -0.51
C SER A 141 -1.33 19.06 -2.04
N ILE A 142 -2.36 19.67 -2.62
CA ILE A 142 -2.54 19.90 -4.07
C ILE A 142 -2.12 21.31 -4.50
#